data_9a3f0777b1c6409bc38b38034ebc78e9
#
_entry.id   9a3f0777b1c6409bc38b38034ebc78e9
#
_cell.length_a   1.000
_cell.length_b   1.000
_cell.length_c   1.000
_cell.angle_alpha   90.00
_cell.angle_beta   90.00
_cell.angle_gamma   90.00
#
_symmetry.space_group_name_H-M   'P 1'
#
loop_
_entity.id
_entity.type
_entity.pdbx_description
1 polymer ?
#
loop_
_entity_poly.entity_id
_entity_poly.type
_entity_poly.pdbx_seq_one_letter_code
_entity_poly.pdbx_strand_id
1 'polypeptide(L)'
;STLKLDEAFNVFIPEQQRESRVQAGMRSVDLGACPGGWTYQLVRRGMFVSAIDNGPMNESLMETGQVKHFREDGFKYRPEKRNITWLVCDMVEKPTKVTNLMIDWAVNAYAKELIFNLKLPMKKRFDSVYECLKMIREEMAKFGISYELQAKHLYHDREEITVHLNVIKV
;
A
#
# COMPACT_ATOMS: atom_id res chain seq x y z
N SER A 1 10.37 -2.61 -7.34
CA SER A 1 10.90 -1.49 -8.12
C SER A 1 10.29 -0.17 -7.68
N THR A 2 11.11 0.83 -7.49
CA THR A 2 10.65 2.17 -7.10
C THR A 2 9.68 2.75 -8.13
N LEU A 3 9.88 2.48 -9.42
CA LEU A 3 9.02 2.99 -10.51
C LEU A 3 7.61 2.38 -10.50
N LYS A 4 7.42 1.24 -9.89
CA LYS A 4 6.12 0.60 -9.80
C LYS A 4 5.10 1.44 -9.03
N LEU A 5 5.50 2.03 -7.92
CA LEU A 5 4.59 2.89 -7.14
C LEU A 5 4.26 4.18 -7.89
N ASP A 6 5.24 4.77 -8.59
CA ASP A 6 4.99 5.92 -9.46
C ASP A 6 3.96 5.58 -10.53
N GLU A 7 4.12 4.44 -11.19
CA GLU A 7 3.18 3.95 -12.19
C GLU A 7 1.79 3.74 -11.58
N ALA A 8 1.73 3.14 -10.39
CA ALA A 8 0.45 2.88 -9.70
C ALA A 8 -0.32 4.17 -9.44
N PHE A 9 0.35 5.21 -8.93
CA PHE A 9 -0.31 6.49 -8.73
C PHE A 9 -0.87 7.06 -10.03
N ASN A 10 -0.12 6.94 -11.13
CA ASN A 10 -0.55 7.47 -12.43
C ASN A 10 -1.69 6.66 -13.06
N VAL A 11 -1.73 5.35 -12.81
CA VAL A 11 -2.74 4.46 -13.42
C VAL A 11 -4.03 4.44 -12.60
N PHE A 12 -3.94 4.37 -11.28
CA PHE A 12 -5.10 4.19 -10.41
C PHE A 12 -5.82 5.50 -10.07
N ILE A 13 -5.09 6.60 -10.00
CA ILE A 13 -5.66 7.90 -9.62
C ILE A 13 -5.89 8.76 -10.86
N PRO A 14 -7.16 9.14 -11.16
CA PRO A 14 -7.43 10.03 -12.29
C PRO A 14 -6.64 11.33 -12.18
N GLU A 15 -6.14 11.82 -13.30
CA GLU A 15 -5.28 13.01 -13.37
C GLU A 15 -5.87 14.20 -12.61
N GLN A 16 -7.19 14.43 -12.78
CA GLN A 16 -7.90 15.54 -12.15
C GLN A 16 -7.97 15.43 -10.63
N GLN A 17 -7.73 14.23 -10.07
CA GLN A 17 -7.82 13.96 -8.64
C GLN A 17 -6.47 13.82 -7.98
N ARG A 18 -5.37 13.75 -8.75
CA ARG A 18 -4.03 13.51 -8.18
C ARG A 18 -3.61 14.61 -7.22
N GLU A 19 -3.85 15.85 -7.58
CA GLU A 19 -3.45 16.97 -6.75
C GLU A 19 -4.12 16.95 -5.37
N SER A 20 -5.37 16.52 -5.28
CA SER A 20 -6.11 16.46 -4.01
C SER A 20 -5.88 15.16 -3.24
N ARG A 21 -5.56 14.06 -3.93
CA ARG A 21 -5.43 12.74 -3.29
C ARG A 21 -3.98 12.36 -3.01
N VAL A 22 -3.01 13.04 -3.64
CA VAL A 22 -1.58 12.78 -3.47
C VAL A 22 -0.91 14.12 -3.21
N GLN A 23 -0.95 14.57 -1.97
CA GLN A 23 -0.48 15.91 -1.59
C GLN A 23 0.73 15.89 -0.66
N ALA A 24 1.56 16.92 -0.76
CA ALA A 24 2.59 17.19 0.23
C ALA A 24 1.95 17.38 1.62
N GLY A 25 2.63 16.90 2.64
CA GLY A 25 2.16 16.98 4.03
C GLY A 25 1.27 15.81 4.46
N MET A 26 0.78 15.01 3.54
CA MET A 26 0.05 13.79 3.90
C MET A 26 0.94 12.82 4.65
N ARG A 27 0.33 12.01 5.52
CA ARG A 27 1.02 10.96 6.27
C ARG A 27 0.80 9.63 5.58
N SER A 28 1.88 8.86 5.47
CA SER A 28 1.86 7.56 4.82
C SER A 28 2.64 6.53 5.62
N VAL A 29 2.34 5.27 5.35
CA VAL A 29 3.04 4.12 5.95
C VAL A 29 3.49 3.21 4.82
N ASP A 30 4.74 2.76 4.88
CA ASP A 30 5.32 1.80 3.94
C ASP A 30 5.67 0.52 4.72
N LEU A 31 4.90 -0.54 4.52
CA LEU A 31 5.11 -1.83 5.18
C LEU A 31 6.07 -2.68 4.35
N GLY A 32 7.17 -3.13 4.97
CA GLY A 32 8.24 -3.83 4.27
C GLY A 32 9.09 -2.87 3.45
N ALA A 33 9.45 -1.73 4.03
CA ALA A 33 9.98 -0.57 3.30
C ALA A 33 11.41 -0.70 2.79
N CYS A 34 12.22 -1.55 3.39
CA CYS A 34 13.67 -1.67 3.07
C CYS A 34 13.90 -2.08 1.60
N PRO A 35 14.86 -1.46 0.89
CA PRO A 35 15.75 -0.37 1.34
C PRO A 35 15.14 1.04 1.18
N GLY A 36 13.97 1.20 0.54
CA GLY A 36 13.29 2.47 0.50
C GLY A 36 12.79 2.94 -0.86
N GLY A 37 12.66 2.05 -1.85
CA GLY A 37 12.20 2.43 -3.19
C GLY A 37 10.80 3.05 -3.20
N TRP A 38 9.86 2.45 -2.48
CA TRP A 38 8.51 2.98 -2.38
C TRP A 38 8.45 4.17 -1.43
N THR A 39 9.21 4.14 -0.33
CA THR A 39 9.36 5.28 0.56
C THR A 39 9.86 6.51 -0.21
N TYR A 40 10.82 6.34 -1.11
CA TYR A 40 11.32 7.42 -1.97
C TYR A 40 10.20 8.10 -2.76
N GLN A 41 9.29 7.31 -3.34
CA GLN A 41 8.19 7.86 -4.12
C GLN A 41 7.22 8.68 -3.27
N LEU A 42 7.03 8.31 -2.02
CA LEU A 42 6.20 9.06 -1.08
C LEU A 42 6.89 10.36 -0.65
N VAL A 43 8.17 10.27 -0.30
CA VAL A 43 8.99 11.44 0.08
C VAL A 43 9.07 12.45 -1.06
N ARG A 44 9.29 11.98 -2.27
CA ARG A 44 9.34 12.81 -3.48
C ARG A 44 8.06 13.63 -3.67
N ARG A 45 6.94 13.11 -3.21
CA ARG A 45 5.64 13.79 -3.28
C ARG A 45 5.36 14.66 -2.04
N GLY A 46 6.35 14.83 -1.19
CA GLY A 46 6.27 15.69 -0.01
C GLY A 46 5.56 15.07 1.18
N MET A 47 5.35 13.77 1.18
CA MET A 47 4.68 13.08 2.29
C MET A 47 5.63 12.78 3.44
N PHE A 48 5.06 12.67 4.65
CA PHE A 48 5.76 12.12 5.80
C PHE A 48 5.52 10.62 5.83
N VAL A 49 6.58 9.83 5.97
CA VAL A 49 6.53 8.38 5.85
C VAL A 49 6.97 7.70 7.14
N SER A 50 6.11 6.79 7.64
CA SER A 50 6.54 5.79 8.62
C SER A 50 6.95 4.54 7.84
N ALA A 51 8.25 4.28 7.81
CA ALA A 51 8.82 3.13 7.11
C ALA A 51 9.00 1.98 8.08
N ILE A 52 8.31 0.87 7.83
CA ILE A 52 8.27 -0.28 8.73
C ILE A 52 9.06 -1.41 8.11
N ASP A 53 10.21 -1.73 8.69
CA ASP A 53 11.04 -2.86 8.26
C ASP A 53 12.14 -3.10 9.28
N ASN A 54 12.52 -4.35 9.50
CA ASN A 54 13.67 -4.71 10.32
C ASN A 54 15.00 -4.47 9.59
N GLY A 55 14.98 -4.38 8.26
CA GLY A 55 16.15 -4.08 7.45
C GLY A 55 16.52 -2.62 7.45
N PRO A 56 17.71 -2.27 6.93
CA PRO A 56 18.18 -0.90 6.91
C PRO A 56 17.49 -0.09 5.82
N MET A 57 17.25 1.19 6.11
CA MET A 57 16.75 2.16 5.13
C MET A 57 17.91 2.94 4.52
N ASN A 58 17.74 3.35 3.27
CA ASN A 58 18.73 4.18 2.58
C ASN A 58 18.97 5.48 3.36
N GLU A 59 20.24 5.81 3.65
CA GLU A 59 20.60 6.97 4.45
C GLU A 59 20.13 8.28 3.84
N SER A 60 20.15 8.42 2.53
CA SER A 60 19.71 9.65 1.86
C SER A 60 18.22 9.93 2.12
N LEU A 61 17.42 8.90 2.27
CA LEU A 61 16.01 9.04 2.65
C LEU A 61 15.87 9.51 4.10
N MET A 62 16.66 8.95 4.99
CA MET A 62 16.63 9.33 6.40
C MET A 62 17.06 10.78 6.60
N GLU A 63 18.02 11.26 5.81
CA GLU A 63 18.52 12.62 5.88
C GLU A 63 17.48 13.68 5.47
N THR A 64 16.42 13.28 4.76
CA THR A 64 15.36 14.23 4.37
C THR A 64 14.57 14.76 5.55
N GLY A 65 14.59 14.06 6.69
CA GLY A 65 13.76 14.40 7.85
C GLY A 65 12.28 14.06 7.68
N GLN A 66 11.88 13.46 6.55
CA GLN A 66 10.50 13.12 6.26
C GLN A 66 10.17 11.65 6.56
N VAL A 67 11.17 10.83 6.87
CA VAL A 67 11.01 9.40 7.11
C VAL A 67 11.31 9.07 8.56
N LYS A 68 10.39 8.37 9.21
CA LYS A 68 10.61 7.75 10.51
C LYS A 68 10.68 6.24 10.30
N HIS A 69 11.80 5.64 10.66
CA HIS A 69 12.04 4.22 10.50
C HIS A 69 11.70 3.48 11.78
N PHE A 70 10.78 2.51 11.66
CA PHE A 70 10.41 1.61 12.76
C PHE A 70 10.94 0.21 12.44
N ARG A 71 11.83 -0.28 13.27
CA ARG A 71 12.35 -1.66 13.14
C ARG A 71 11.36 -2.63 13.77
N GLU A 72 10.28 -2.89 13.05
CA GLU A 72 9.16 -3.73 13.49
C GLU A 72 8.69 -4.61 12.35
N ASP A 73 7.95 -5.66 12.70
CA ASP A 73 7.29 -6.53 11.74
C ASP A 73 6.10 -5.79 11.10
N GLY A 74 6.12 -5.67 9.77
CA GLY A 74 5.05 -4.99 9.03
C GLY A 74 3.67 -5.63 9.22
N PHE A 75 3.60 -6.92 9.55
CA PHE A 75 2.32 -7.58 9.83
C PHE A 75 1.74 -7.21 11.19
N LYS A 76 2.57 -6.75 12.12
CA LYS A 76 2.15 -6.40 13.48
C LYS A 76 1.99 -4.92 13.71
N TYR A 77 2.74 -4.10 13.00
CA TYR A 77 2.69 -2.65 13.18
C TYR A 77 1.31 -2.08 12.91
N ARG A 78 0.85 -1.21 13.80
CA ARG A 78 -0.35 -0.38 13.57
C ARG A 78 -0.06 1.04 14.02
N PRO A 79 -0.62 2.06 13.33
CA PRO A 79 -0.39 3.46 13.71
C PRO A 79 -1.14 3.79 15.00
N GLU A 80 -0.59 4.70 15.79
CA GLU A 80 -1.25 5.17 17.01
C GLU A 80 -2.48 6.02 16.70
N LYS A 81 -2.44 6.76 15.60
CA LYS A 81 -3.51 7.67 15.17
C LYS A 81 -4.06 7.25 13.82
N ARG A 82 -5.34 7.50 13.61
CA ARG A 82 -6.01 7.23 12.32
C ARG A 82 -5.94 8.43 11.40
N ASN A 83 -4.72 8.91 11.14
CA ASN A 83 -4.46 10.06 10.29
C ASN A 83 -3.59 9.72 9.07
N ILE A 84 -3.53 8.44 8.70
CA ILE A 84 -2.74 7.97 7.56
C ILE A 84 -3.60 8.06 6.30
N THR A 85 -3.13 8.80 5.31
CA THR A 85 -3.80 8.88 4.02
C THR A 85 -3.44 7.67 3.16
N TRP A 86 -2.17 7.33 3.07
CA TRP A 86 -1.69 6.25 2.21
C TRP A 86 -0.99 5.14 2.97
N LEU A 87 -1.42 3.91 2.71
CA LEU A 87 -0.68 2.70 3.08
C LEU A 87 -0.14 2.08 1.80
N VAL A 88 1.15 1.84 1.74
CA VAL A 88 1.75 1.10 0.63
C VAL A 88 2.46 -0.14 1.18
N CYS A 89 2.42 -1.22 0.41
CA CYS A 89 2.95 -2.50 0.88
C CYS A 89 3.46 -3.33 -0.30
N ASP A 90 4.76 -3.60 -0.30
CA ASP A 90 5.41 -4.46 -1.30
C ASP A 90 6.23 -5.52 -0.57
N MET A 91 5.54 -6.44 0.10
CA MET A 91 6.18 -7.52 0.85
C MET A 91 6.15 -8.84 0.08
N VAL A 92 7.22 -9.62 0.20
CA VAL A 92 7.28 -10.97 -0.38
C VAL A 92 6.62 -11.93 0.60
N GLU A 93 5.33 -12.20 0.41
CA GLU A 93 4.52 -13.09 1.24
C GLU A 93 3.40 -13.70 0.41
N LYS A 94 2.70 -14.69 0.98
CA LYS A 94 1.54 -15.28 0.31
C LYS A 94 0.47 -14.21 0.06
N PRO A 95 -0.16 -14.21 -1.13
CA PRO A 95 -1.18 -13.21 -1.46
C PRO A 95 -2.31 -13.09 -0.43
N THR A 96 -2.81 -14.22 0.08
CA THR A 96 -3.88 -14.22 1.08
C THR A 96 -3.45 -13.59 2.40
N LYS A 97 -2.19 -13.77 2.79
CA LYS A 97 -1.66 -13.18 4.02
C LYS A 97 -1.57 -11.65 3.90
N VAL A 98 -1.08 -11.15 2.77
CA VAL A 98 -1.04 -9.71 2.50
C VAL A 98 -2.45 -9.14 2.42
N THR A 99 -3.36 -9.84 1.75
CA THR A 99 -4.76 -9.42 1.61
C THR A 99 -5.44 -9.29 2.98
N ASN A 100 -5.25 -10.24 3.89
CA ASN A 100 -5.80 -10.16 5.23
C ASN A 100 -5.26 -8.96 6.00
N LEU A 101 -3.98 -8.67 5.85
CA LEU A 101 -3.38 -7.48 6.45
C LEU A 101 -4.01 -6.19 5.92
N MET A 102 -4.18 -6.10 4.62
CA MET A 102 -4.79 -4.91 3.99
C MET A 102 -6.26 -4.74 4.41
N ILE A 103 -6.99 -5.83 4.50
CA ILE A 103 -8.37 -5.81 4.99
C ILE A 103 -8.42 -5.26 6.41
N ASP A 104 -7.54 -5.70 7.29
CA ASP A 104 -7.48 -5.20 8.66
C ASP A 104 -7.25 -3.69 8.71
N TRP A 105 -6.32 -3.20 7.90
CA TRP A 105 -6.07 -1.76 7.80
C TRP A 105 -7.28 -0.99 7.29
N ALA A 106 -8.00 -1.55 6.33
CA ALA A 106 -9.15 -0.89 5.73
C ALA A 106 -10.36 -0.87 6.66
N VAL A 107 -10.73 -2.02 7.24
CA VAL A 107 -11.93 -2.11 8.09
C VAL A 107 -11.79 -1.34 9.39
N ASN A 108 -10.57 -1.18 9.89
CA ASN A 108 -10.29 -0.39 11.08
C ASN A 108 -10.00 1.08 10.77
N ALA A 109 -10.09 1.48 9.52
CA ALA A 109 -9.83 2.85 9.06
C ALA A 109 -8.44 3.36 9.49
N TYR A 110 -7.43 2.49 9.50
CA TYR A 110 -6.06 2.90 9.81
C TYR A 110 -5.45 3.73 8.68
N ALA A 111 -5.85 3.49 7.45
CA ALA A 111 -5.45 4.29 6.29
C ALA A 111 -6.64 4.50 5.35
N LYS A 112 -6.62 5.60 4.60
CA LYS A 112 -7.71 5.92 3.68
C LYS A 112 -7.55 5.19 2.35
N GLU A 113 -6.37 5.20 1.77
CA GLU A 113 -6.09 4.54 0.49
C GLU A 113 -4.90 3.61 0.62
N LEU A 114 -4.98 2.49 -0.06
CA LEU A 114 -3.97 1.43 0.01
C LEU A 114 -3.54 1.06 -1.39
N ILE A 115 -2.22 0.93 -1.59
CA ILE A 115 -1.63 0.33 -2.78
C ILE A 115 -0.71 -0.79 -2.33
N PHE A 116 -0.93 -1.98 -2.86
CA PHE A 116 -0.14 -3.14 -2.46
C PHE A 116 0.03 -4.13 -3.60
N ASN A 117 1.09 -4.92 -3.53
CA ASN A 117 1.36 -5.98 -4.49
C ASN A 117 0.94 -7.33 -3.94
N LEU A 118 0.40 -8.16 -4.83
CA LEU A 118 0.12 -9.56 -4.56
C LEU A 118 1.04 -10.39 -5.44
N LYS A 119 1.93 -11.17 -4.84
CA LYS A 119 2.82 -12.08 -5.56
C LYS A 119 2.01 -13.23 -6.14
N LEU A 120 2.18 -13.52 -7.42
CA LEU A 120 1.43 -14.57 -8.09
C LEU A 120 2.14 -15.92 -7.92
N PRO A 121 1.38 -16.99 -7.60
CA PRO A 121 1.94 -18.33 -7.57
C PRO A 121 2.27 -18.81 -8.99
N MET A 122 3.08 -19.84 -9.09
CA MET A 122 3.44 -20.44 -10.38
C MET A 122 2.23 -21.03 -11.10
N LYS A 123 1.26 -21.56 -10.33
CA LYS A 123 0.05 -22.19 -10.86
C LYS A 123 -1.19 -21.48 -10.32
N LYS A 124 -2.30 -21.54 -11.08
CA LYS A 124 -3.60 -20.97 -10.69
C LYS A 124 -3.52 -19.49 -10.35
N ARG A 125 -2.77 -18.74 -11.13
CA ARG A 125 -2.56 -17.29 -10.90
C ARG A 125 -3.86 -16.51 -10.89
N PHE A 126 -4.73 -16.77 -11.86
CA PHE A 126 -6.03 -16.12 -11.96
C PHE A 126 -6.90 -16.41 -10.73
N ASP A 127 -6.95 -17.67 -10.31
CA ASP A 127 -7.73 -18.08 -9.14
C ASP A 127 -7.23 -17.39 -7.87
N SER A 128 -5.92 -17.25 -7.72
CA SER A 128 -5.32 -16.59 -6.57
C SER A 128 -5.72 -15.12 -6.48
N VAL A 129 -5.66 -14.39 -7.59
CA VAL A 129 -6.09 -12.99 -7.65
C VAL A 129 -7.58 -12.88 -7.36
N TYR A 130 -8.39 -13.70 -8.01
CA TYR A 130 -9.83 -13.72 -7.81
C TYR A 130 -10.20 -13.95 -6.34
N GLU A 131 -9.56 -14.92 -5.69
CA GLU A 131 -9.77 -15.23 -4.29
C GLU A 131 -9.46 -14.01 -3.39
N CYS A 132 -8.32 -13.37 -3.60
CA CYS A 132 -7.92 -12.21 -2.82
C CYS A 132 -8.92 -11.05 -2.98
N LEU A 133 -9.33 -10.75 -4.20
CA LEU A 133 -10.30 -9.68 -4.45
C LEU A 133 -11.66 -10.01 -3.85
N LYS A 134 -12.06 -11.28 -3.90
CA LYS A 134 -13.30 -11.77 -3.29
C LYS A 134 -13.26 -11.57 -1.76
N MET A 135 -12.15 -11.91 -1.12
CA MET A 135 -11.96 -11.70 0.31
C MET A 135 -12.17 -10.23 0.69
N ILE A 136 -11.58 -9.32 -0.08
CA ILE A 136 -11.73 -7.87 0.16
C ILE A 136 -13.21 -7.47 0.04
N ARG A 137 -13.87 -7.86 -1.04
CA ARG A 137 -15.27 -7.50 -1.28
C ARG A 137 -16.19 -8.02 -0.19
N GLU A 138 -15.99 -9.26 0.25
CA GLU A 138 -16.81 -9.87 1.31
C GLU A 138 -16.64 -9.17 2.64
N GLU A 139 -15.41 -8.83 3.03
CA GLU A 139 -15.15 -8.16 4.29
C GLU A 139 -15.64 -6.71 4.27
N MET A 140 -15.48 -5.99 3.16
CA MET A 140 -16.02 -4.64 3.03
C MET A 140 -17.54 -4.65 3.15
N ALA A 141 -18.21 -5.61 2.50
CA ALA A 141 -19.67 -5.77 2.59
C ALA A 141 -20.10 -6.09 4.02
N LYS A 142 -19.40 -7.00 4.68
CA LYS A 142 -19.68 -7.40 6.07
C LYS A 142 -19.65 -6.23 7.04
N PHE A 143 -18.71 -5.32 6.87
CA PHE A 143 -18.56 -4.14 7.72
C PHE A 143 -19.29 -2.90 7.21
N GLY A 144 -20.02 -3.02 6.09
CA GLY A 144 -20.80 -1.90 5.54
C GLY A 144 -19.92 -0.76 4.99
N ILE A 145 -18.75 -1.06 4.50
CA ILE A 145 -17.78 -0.06 4.02
C ILE A 145 -18.02 0.23 2.54
N SER A 146 -18.08 1.52 2.19
CA SER A 146 -18.07 1.98 0.80
C SER A 146 -16.63 2.12 0.34
N TYR A 147 -16.32 1.57 -0.82
CA TYR A 147 -14.94 1.51 -1.32
C TYR A 147 -14.88 1.45 -2.84
N GLU A 148 -13.68 1.75 -3.36
CA GLU A 148 -13.30 1.47 -4.74
C GLU A 148 -12.15 0.48 -4.72
N LEU A 149 -12.19 -0.52 -5.60
CA LEU A 149 -11.17 -1.57 -5.69
C LEU A 149 -10.76 -1.74 -7.14
N GLN A 150 -9.47 -1.64 -7.40
CA GLN A 150 -8.87 -1.85 -8.72
C GLN A 150 -7.66 -2.77 -8.60
N ALA A 151 -7.47 -3.64 -9.57
CA ALA A 151 -6.30 -4.52 -9.64
C ALA A 151 -5.82 -4.57 -11.08
N LYS A 152 -4.51 -4.40 -11.28
CA LYS A 152 -3.92 -4.38 -12.62
C LYS A 152 -2.54 -5.00 -12.60
N HIS A 153 -2.17 -5.62 -13.71
CA HIS A 153 -0.79 -5.97 -13.98
C HIS A 153 -0.13 -4.75 -14.62
N LEU A 154 0.71 -4.05 -13.84
CA LEU A 154 1.36 -2.83 -14.30
C LEU A 154 2.56 -3.16 -15.21
N TYR A 155 3.01 -2.18 -15.97
CA TYR A 155 4.18 -2.35 -16.83
C TYR A 155 5.41 -2.81 -16.04
N HIS A 156 5.60 -2.28 -14.81
CA HIS A 156 6.73 -2.63 -13.95
C HIS A 156 6.47 -3.88 -13.10
N ASP A 157 5.28 -4.47 -13.17
CA ASP A 157 4.99 -5.75 -12.50
C ASP A 157 5.62 -6.89 -13.30
N ARG A 158 6.08 -7.91 -12.58
CA ARG A 158 6.56 -9.17 -13.17
C ARG A 158 5.62 -10.29 -12.77
N GLU A 159 5.94 -10.98 -11.69
CA GLU A 159 5.15 -12.10 -11.16
C GLU A 159 4.20 -11.63 -10.06
N GLU A 160 3.55 -10.48 -10.28
CA GLU A 160 2.66 -9.85 -9.29
C GLU A 160 1.57 -9.03 -9.95
N ILE A 161 0.55 -8.72 -9.15
CA ILE A 161 -0.53 -7.79 -9.50
C ILE A 161 -0.49 -6.65 -8.49
N THR A 162 -0.72 -5.43 -8.94
CA THR A 162 -0.84 -4.27 -8.06
C THR A 162 -2.31 -3.96 -7.84
N VAL A 163 -2.66 -3.74 -6.58
CA VAL A 163 -4.03 -3.49 -6.14
C VAL A 163 -4.13 -2.11 -5.49
N HIS A 164 -5.20 -1.41 -5.80
CA HIS A 164 -5.57 -0.15 -5.17
C HIS A 164 -6.92 -0.30 -4.48
N LEU A 165 -6.97 0.05 -3.22
CA LEU A 165 -8.20 0.05 -2.42
C LEU A 165 -8.39 1.45 -1.83
N ASN A 166 -9.49 2.10 -2.19
CA ASN A 166 -9.84 3.41 -1.64
C ASN A 166 -11.05 3.23 -0.72
N VAL A 167 -10.87 3.49 0.57
CA VAL A 167 -11.95 3.44 1.56
C VAL A 167 -12.66 4.79 1.54
N ILE A 168 -13.87 4.82 0.99
CA ILE A 168 -14.63 6.06 0.81
C ILE A 168 -15.38 6.42 2.08
N LYS A 169 -16.03 5.43 2.68
CA LYS A 169 -16.83 5.63 3.89
C LYS A 169 -16.86 4.36 4.74
N VAL A 170 -16.54 4.53 5.97
CA VAL A 170 -16.59 3.44 6.98
C VAL A 170 -17.93 3.40 7.67
#